data_1eddcf19d14127e6ad1d160c6403930f
#
_entry.id   1eddcf19d14127e6ad1d160c6403930f
#
_cell.length_a   1.000
_cell.length_b   1.000
_cell.length_c   1.000
_cell.angle_alpha   90.00
_cell.angle_beta   90.00
_cell.angle_gamma   90.00
#
_symmetry.space_group_name_H-M   'P 1'
#
loop_
_entity.id
_entity.type
_entity.pdbx_description
1 polymer ?
#
loop_
_entity_poly.entity_id
_entity_poly.type
_entity_poly.pdbx_seq_one_letter_code
_entity_poly.pdbx_strand_id
1 'polypeptide(L)'
;MDSRVSGTASNGETKPAFPVMEKAEEDGTLEREHWNNKMEFVLSVAGEIIGLGNVWRFPYLCYKNGGGAFFIPYLIFLFTCGIPVFLLETALGQYTSQGGVTAWRKICPIFEGIGYASQVIVILLNIYYIIVLAWALFYLLSSFTIDLPWGSCRHDWNTEHCVEFQRTNGSLNVTSENATSPVIEFWERRVLKISAGIQHLGSLRWELVLCLLLAWILCYFCIWKGVKSTGKVVYFTATFPYLMLVVLLIRGVTLPGAAQGIQFYLYPNLTRLWDPQVWMDAGTQIFFSFAICLGCLTALGSYNKYHNNCYRDCMALCFLNSGTSFVAGFAIFSILGFMSREQGVPISEVAESGPGLAFIAYPRAVVMLPFSPFWACCFFFMVVLLGLDSQFVCVESLVTALVDMYPRVFRKKNRRELLILGVSVVSFLLGLIMLTEGGMYVFQLFDYYAASGMCLLFVAIFESLCVAWVYGAGRFYDNIEDMIGYRPWPLIKYCWLFLTPAVCTATFLFSLIKYTPLTYNKKYTYPWWGDALGWLLALSSMVCIPAWSAYKLSTLKGPFRERLRQLVCPAEDLPQRELSPGAEPCAPVSPRSSLLRLTELESHC
;
A
#
# COMPACT_ATOMS: atom_id res chain seq x y z
N MET A 1 45.61 0.80 -68.12
CA MET A 1 46.68 1.63 -67.53
C MET A 1 46.14 2.08 -66.20
N ASP A 2 46.75 1.46 -65.16
CA ASP A 2 46.97 1.88 -63.79
C ASP A 2 45.78 2.37 -62.94
N SER A 3 45.21 1.52 -62.16
CA SER A 3 45.51 1.04 -60.80
C SER A 3 46.09 2.09 -59.83
N ARG A 4 45.34 2.50 -58.84
CA ARG A 4 45.85 2.77 -57.47
C ARG A 4 44.80 2.48 -56.44
N VAL A 5 45.07 1.46 -55.64
CA VAL A 5 44.44 1.08 -54.39
C VAL A 5 44.90 2.06 -53.31
N SER A 6 44.00 2.59 -52.50
CA SER A 6 44.33 3.14 -51.20
C SER A 6 43.38 2.54 -50.14
N GLY A 7 43.96 1.69 -49.30
CA GLY A 7 43.28 1.10 -48.18
C GLY A 7 43.10 2.11 -47.07
N THR A 8 41.94 2.15 -46.50
CA THR A 8 41.65 2.77 -45.19
C THR A 8 41.29 1.66 -44.21
N ALA A 9 42.12 1.51 -43.20
CA ALA A 9 41.89 0.61 -42.05
C ALA A 9 40.66 1.11 -41.26
N SER A 10 39.63 0.26 -41.14
CA SER A 10 38.52 0.49 -40.20
C SER A 10 38.88 -0.20 -38.90
N ASN A 11 39.02 0.59 -37.84
CA ASN A 11 39.10 0.12 -36.46
C ASN A 11 37.80 -0.57 -36.10
N GLY A 12 37.84 -1.88 -35.93
CA GLY A 12 36.76 -2.68 -35.38
C GLY A 12 36.71 -2.52 -33.87
N GLU A 13 35.79 -1.71 -33.37
CA GLU A 13 35.35 -1.81 -31.98
C GLU A 13 34.52 -3.08 -31.84
N THR A 14 35.09 -4.10 -31.25
CA THR A 14 34.38 -5.30 -30.78
C THR A 14 33.55 -4.91 -29.55
N LYS A 15 32.26 -4.72 -29.75
CA LYS A 15 31.28 -4.74 -28.67
C LYS A 15 31.28 -6.15 -28.05
N PRO A 16 31.31 -6.28 -26.70
CA PRO A 16 31.14 -7.58 -26.06
C PRO A 16 29.74 -8.09 -26.36
N ALA A 17 29.63 -9.18 -27.05
CA ALA A 17 28.39 -9.91 -27.27
C ALA A 17 27.98 -10.59 -25.94
N PHE A 18 26.97 -10.05 -25.28
CA PHE A 18 26.24 -10.82 -24.27
C PHE A 18 25.59 -12.02 -24.95
N PRO A 19 25.60 -13.21 -24.34
CA PRO A 19 24.85 -14.33 -24.88
C PRO A 19 23.36 -14.03 -24.74
N VAL A 20 22.73 -13.64 -25.81
CA VAL A 20 21.29 -13.59 -25.93
C VAL A 20 20.78 -15.01 -25.71
N MET A 21 19.92 -15.16 -24.71
CA MET A 21 19.22 -16.42 -24.42
C MET A 21 18.27 -16.78 -25.58
N GLU A 22 18.80 -17.43 -26.59
CA GLU A 22 18.09 -17.97 -27.74
C GLU A 22 17.56 -19.39 -27.45
N LYS A 23 16.69 -19.54 -26.42
CA LYS A 23 16.04 -20.83 -26.10
C LYS A 23 14.62 -20.73 -25.53
N ALA A 24 13.97 -19.56 -25.65
CA ALA A 24 12.60 -19.38 -25.10
C ALA A 24 11.48 -19.54 -26.14
N GLU A 25 11.77 -19.71 -27.42
CA GLU A 25 10.75 -19.77 -28.47
C GLU A 25 10.09 -21.15 -28.65
N GLU A 26 10.62 -22.22 -28.08
CA GLU A 26 10.05 -23.58 -28.32
C GLU A 26 8.80 -23.91 -27.47
N ASP A 27 8.43 -23.13 -26.43
CA ASP A 27 7.32 -23.48 -25.53
C ASP A 27 6.13 -22.50 -25.56
N GLY A 28 6.09 -21.54 -26.48
CA GLY A 28 4.99 -20.58 -26.63
C GLY A 28 4.78 -19.67 -25.39
N THR A 29 5.80 -19.52 -24.54
CA THR A 29 5.81 -18.60 -23.41
C THR A 29 6.15 -17.19 -23.86
N LEU A 30 5.30 -16.22 -23.50
CA LEU A 30 5.51 -14.81 -23.82
C LEU A 30 6.67 -14.25 -22.97
N GLU A 31 7.46 -13.34 -23.54
CA GLU A 31 8.47 -12.60 -22.80
C GLU A 31 7.83 -11.74 -21.69
N ARG A 32 8.63 -11.44 -20.66
CA ARG A 32 8.20 -10.56 -19.56
C ARG A 32 8.03 -9.14 -20.10
N GLU A 33 6.90 -8.53 -19.78
CA GLU A 33 6.63 -7.14 -20.14
C GLU A 33 7.53 -6.17 -19.36
N HIS A 34 7.81 -5.01 -19.95
CA HIS A 34 8.52 -3.90 -19.34
C HIS A 34 7.74 -2.60 -19.57
N TRP A 35 7.97 -1.59 -18.71
CA TRP A 35 7.41 -0.27 -18.90
C TRP A 35 7.86 0.34 -20.23
N ASN A 36 6.94 0.91 -20.99
CA ASN A 36 7.28 1.59 -22.24
C ASN A 36 8.06 2.89 -21.97
N ASN A 37 7.63 3.62 -20.95
CA ASN A 37 8.20 4.89 -20.55
C ASN A 37 8.46 4.93 -19.05
N LYS A 38 9.50 5.65 -18.63
CA LYS A 38 9.81 5.90 -17.23
C LYS A 38 8.64 6.58 -16.48
N MET A 39 7.89 7.46 -17.15
CA MET A 39 6.74 8.14 -16.55
C MET A 39 5.61 7.19 -16.18
N GLU A 40 5.41 6.11 -16.93
CA GLU A 40 4.42 5.07 -16.59
C GLU A 40 4.75 4.41 -15.24
N PHE A 41 6.02 4.08 -15.01
CA PHE A 41 6.48 3.58 -13.72
C PHE A 41 6.24 4.59 -12.59
N VAL A 42 6.72 5.83 -12.76
CA VAL A 42 6.63 6.87 -11.73
C VAL A 42 5.17 7.16 -11.38
N LEU A 43 4.28 7.26 -12.38
CA LEU A 43 2.86 7.52 -12.15
C LEU A 43 2.14 6.31 -11.54
N SER A 44 2.49 5.07 -11.93
CA SER A 44 1.89 3.87 -11.33
C SER A 44 2.26 3.74 -9.86
N VAL A 45 3.52 4.00 -9.50
CA VAL A 45 3.93 4.00 -8.10
C VAL A 45 3.32 5.18 -7.35
N ALA A 46 3.25 6.37 -7.96
CA ALA A 46 2.58 7.53 -7.38
C ALA A 46 1.09 7.24 -7.10
N GLY A 47 0.38 6.61 -8.04
CA GLY A 47 -1.03 6.21 -7.88
C GLY A 47 -1.23 5.21 -6.75
N GLU A 48 -0.29 4.27 -6.55
CA GLU A 48 -0.34 3.34 -5.42
C GLU A 48 -0.16 4.03 -4.08
N ILE A 49 0.89 4.83 -3.92
CA ILE A 49 1.24 5.42 -2.64
C ILE A 49 0.39 6.63 -2.28
N ILE A 50 -0.11 7.38 -3.28
CA ILE A 50 -0.96 8.54 -3.07
C ILE A 50 -2.43 8.13 -3.18
N GLY A 51 -2.92 7.56 -2.10
CA GLY A 51 -4.26 7.03 -1.98
C GLY A 51 -5.08 7.74 -0.90
N LEU A 52 -6.10 7.04 -0.43
CA LEU A 52 -6.96 7.49 0.66
C LEU A 52 -6.19 7.74 1.97
N GLY A 53 -5.07 7.06 2.17
CA GLY A 53 -4.22 7.24 3.34
C GLY A 53 -3.65 8.65 3.48
N ASN A 54 -3.44 9.36 2.39
CA ASN A 54 -2.83 10.69 2.38
C ASN A 54 -3.86 11.80 2.54
N VAL A 55 -5.00 11.66 1.85
CA VAL A 55 -6.02 12.72 1.78
C VAL A 55 -6.90 12.74 3.03
N TRP A 56 -7.09 11.61 3.64
CA TRP A 56 -8.08 11.40 4.69
C TRP A 56 -7.45 10.92 6.02
N ARG A 57 -6.60 9.88 5.98
CA ARG A 57 -6.03 9.28 7.18
C ARG A 57 -4.95 10.16 7.83
N PHE A 58 -4.06 10.72 7.05
CA PHE A 58 -2.99 11.57 7.56
C PHE A 58 -3.51 12.82 8.29
N PRO A 59 -4.42 13.62 7.72
CA PRO A 59 -4.98 14.77 8.45
C PRO A 59 -5.74 14.37 9.70
N TYR A 60 -6.47 13.25 9.66
CA TYR A 60 -7.15 12.74 10.84
C TYR A 60 -6.18 12.39 11.97
N LEU A 61 -5.07 11.73 11.65
CA LEU A 61 -4.05 11.41 12.66
C LEU A 61 -3.36 12.66 13.20
N CYS A 62 -3.08 13.65 12.35
CA CYS A 62 -2.63 14.96 12.81
C CYS A 62 -3.61 15.59 13.78
N TYR A 63 -4.89 15.56 13.44
CA TYR A 63 -5.97 16.08 14.27
C TYR A 63 -6.07 15.35 15.63
N LYS A 64 -6.09 14.03 15.62
CA LYS A 64 -6.14 13.18 16.82
C LYS A 64 -4.96 13.43 17.75
N ASN A 65 -3.77 13.67 17.19
CA ASN A 65 -2.51 13.74 17.93
C ASN A 65 -2.02 15.16 18.25
N GLY A 66 -2.88 16.16 18.15
CA GLY A 66 -2.59 17.52 18.58
C GLY A 66 -1.89 18.41 17.55
N GLY A 67 -2.14 18.19 16.27
CA GLY A 67 -1.69 19.07 15.20
C GLY A 67 -0.21 18.91 14.84
N GLY A 68 0.53 20.02 14.80
CA GLY A 68 1.91 20.05 14.28
C GLY A 68 2.93 19.18 15.01
N ALA A 69 2.68 18.77 16.25
CA ALA A 69 3.55 17.86 16.98
C ALA A 69 3.66 16.48 16.32
N PHE A 70 2.63 16.04 15.61
CA PHE A 70 2.61 14.77 14.87
C PHE A 70 3.67 14.72 13.76
N PHE A 71 4.07 15.84 13.20
CA PHE A 71 5.09 15.88 12.16
C PHE A 71 6.46 15.38 12.63
N ILE A 72 6.80 15.54 13.90
CA ILE A 72 8.11 15.14 14.44
C ILE A 72 8.29 13.62 14.35
N PRO A 73 7.46 12.77 14.97
CA PRO A 73 7.55 11.33 14.79
C PRO A 73 7.32 10.89 13.34
N TYR A 74 6.42 11.55 12.60
CA TYR A 74 6.20 11.26 11.19
C TYR A 74 7.49 11.39 10.36
N LEU A 75 8.23 12.49 10.51
CA LEU A 75 9.50 12.70 9.79
C LEU A 75 10.58 11.70 10.23
N ILE A 76 10.64 11.37 11.52
CA ILE A 76 11.59 10.36 12.01
C ILE A 76 11.31 9.02 11.35
N PHE A 77 10.07 8.54 11.35
CA PHE A 77 9.70 7.29 10.68
C PHE A 77 9.89 7.36 9.15
N LEU A 78 9.66 8.51 8.54
CA LEU A 78 9.89 8.71 7.12
C LEU A 78 11.35 8.44 6.74
N PHE A 79 12.30 9.05 7.45
CA PHE A 79 13.72 8.93 7.13
C PHE A 79 14.36 7.63 7.62
N THR A 80 13.87 7.05 8.71
CA THR A 80 14.44 5.82 9.27
C THR A 80 13.84 4.54 8.72
N CYS A 81 12.58 4.55 8.35
CA CYS A 81 11.84 3.37 7.87
C CYS A 81 11.27 3.55 6.46
N GLY A 82 10.52 4.62 6.22
CA GLY A 82 9.77 4.82 4.98
C GLY A 82 10.66 4.80 3.73
N ILE A 83 11.57 5.75 3.61
CA ILE A 83 12.48 5.87 2.47
C ILE A 83 13.41 4.65 2.34
N PRO A 84 14.05 4.15 3.42
CA PRO A 84 14.92 2.99 3.30
C PRO A 84 14.22 1.72 2.82
N VAL A 85 13.05 1.38 3.37
CA VAL A 85 12.31 0.18 2.96
C VAL A 85 11.73 0.33 1.56
N PHE A 86 11.24 1.53 1.22
CA PHE A 86 10.75 1.83 -0.12
C PHE A 86 11.83 1.62 -1.20
N LEU A 87 13.04 2.11 -0.96
CA LEU A 87 14.18 1.89 -1.85
C LEU A 87 14.57 0.41 -1.90
N LEU A 88 14.56 -0.28 -0.75
CA LEU A 88 14.88 -1.70 -0.67
C LEU A 88 13.98 -2.53 -1.58
N GLU A 89 12.67 -2.39 -1.45
CA GLU A 89 11.70 -3.16 -2.23
C GLU A 89 11.77 -2.83 -3.73
N THR A 90 11.84 -1.54 -4.09
CA THR A 90 11.93 -1.13 -5.49
C THR A 90 13.23 -1.62 -6.14
N ALA A 91 14.36 -1.49 -5.46
CA ALA A 91 15.64 -1.96 -5.94
C ALA A 91 15.71 -3.49 -6.03
N LEU A 92 15.10 -4.20 -5.08
CA LEU A 92 14.97 -5.66 -5.11
C LEU A 92 14.21 -6.12 -6.35
N GLY A 93 13.08 -5.50 -6.65
CA GLY A 93 12.30 -5.81 -7.85
C GLY A 93 13.07 -5.53 -9.13
N GLN A 94 13.72 -4.39 -9.24
CA GLN A 94 14.52 -4.02 -10.42
C GLN A 94 15.73 -4.92 -10.61
N TYR A 95 16.45 -5.27 -9.54
CA TYR A 95 17.64 -6.12 -9.58
C TYR A 95 17.31 -7.57 -10.00
N THR A 96 16.25 -8.12 -9.41
CA THR A 96 15.86 -9.52 -9.66
C THR A 96 14.98 -9.69 -10.90
N SER A 97 14.33 -8.63 -11.38
CA SER A 97 13.30 -8.66 -12.45
C SER A 97 12.21 -9.71 -12.16
N GLN A 98 11.83 -9.88 -10.89
CA GLN A 98 10.85 -10.84 -10.42
C GLN A 98 9.82 -10.18 -9.50
N GLY A 99 8.64 -10.80 -9.42
CA GLY A 99 7.58 -10.39 -8.50
C GLY A 99 7.89 -10.66 -7.04
N GLY A 100 6.95 -10.26 -6.15
CA GLY A 100 7.17 -10.20 -4.72
C GLY A 100 7.53 -11.52 -4.01
N VAL A 101 7.30 -12.69 -4.59
CA VAL A 101 7.68 -13.99 -4.00
C VAL A 101 9.01 -14.49 -4.55
N THR A 102 9.10 -14.55 -5.88
CA THR A 102 10.29 -15.09 -6.56
C THR A 102 11.51 -14.20 -6.40
N ALA A 103 11.37 -12.90 -6.18
CA ALA A 103 12.47 -12.01 -5.87
C ALA A 103 13.19 -12.42 -4.57
N TRP A 104 12.43 -12.71 -3.51
CA TRP A 104 13.00 -13.19 -2.25
C TRP A 104 13.64 -14.58 -2.39
N ARG A 105 13.04 -15.46 -3.18
CA ARG A 105 13.64 -16.78 -3.50
C ARG A 105 15.01 -16.65 -4.16
N LYS A 106 15.19 -15.68 -5.05
CA LYS A 106 16.46 -15.46 -5.73
C LYS A 106 17.54 -14.86 -4.82
N ILE A 107 17.16 -13.96 -3.93
CA ILE A 107 18.11 -13.33 -2.99
C ILE A 107 18.46 -14.26 -1.84
N CYS A 108 17.45 -14.85 -1.20
CA CYS A 108 17.64 -15.68 -0.03
C CYS A 108 16.49 -16.69 0.12
N PRO A 109 16.65 -17.94 -0.32
CA PRO A 109 15.56 -18.93 -0.35
C PRO A 109 14.91 -19.22 1.02
N ILE A 110 15.64 -19.08 2.13
CA ILE A 110 15.07 -19.29 3.47
C ILE A 110 14.04 -18.22 3.83
N PHE A 111 14.19 -17.00 3.30
CA PHE A 111 13.30 -15.87 3.52
C PHE A 111 12.24 -15.67 2.42
N GLU A 112 12.06 -16.63 1.53
CA GLU A 112 10.99 -16.61 0.54
C GLU A 112 9.60 -16.46 1.19
N GLY A 113 9.47 -16.87 2.46
CA GLY A 113 8.27 -16.69 3.28
C GLY A 113 7.84 -15.21 3.45
N ILE A 114 8.75 -14.25 3.32
CA ILE A 114 8.43 -12.81 3.30
C ILE A 114 7.50 -12.50 2.12
N GLY A 115 7.81 -13.02 0.94
CA GLY A 115 6.97 -12.85 -0.24
C GLY A 115 5.58 -13.46 -0.05
N TYR A 116 5.48 -14.64 0.52
CA TYR A 116 4.17 -15.25 0.83
C TYR A 116 3.39 -14.44 1.85
N ALA A 117 4.04 -13.95 2.91
CA ALA A 117 3.40 -13.10 3.91
C ALA A 117 2.82 -11.83 3.27
N SER A 118 3.60 -11.14 2.43
CA SER A 118 3.15 -9.96 1.70
C SER A 118 1.96 -10.26 0.78
N GLN A 119 1.98 -11.40 0.07
CA GLN A 119 0.86 -11.77 -0.81
C GLN A 119 -0.41 -12.15 -0.03
N VAL A 120 -0.30 -12.76 1.14
CA VAL A 120 -1.47 -13.00 2.01
C VAL A 120 -2.10 -11.67 2.44
N ILE A 121 -1.29 -10.70 2.85
CA ILE A 121 -1.77 -9.37 3.20
C ILE A 121 -2.48 -8.72 2.00
N VAL A 122 -1.90 -8.80 0.80
CA VAL A 122 -2.49 -8.26 -0.44
C VAL A 122 -3.80 -8.94 -0.81
N ILE A 123 -3.91 -10.26 -0.66
CA ILE A 123 -5.17 -10.99 -0.89
C ILE A 123 -6.27 -10.44 0.02
N LEU A 124 -5.98 -10.32 1.31
CA LEU A 124 -6.93 -9.78 2.28
C LEU A 124 -7.27 -8.31 1.99
N LEU A 125 -6.27 -7.51 1.61
CA LEU A 125 -6.44 -6.11 1.22
C LEU A 125 -7.36 -5.97 0.01
N ASN A 126 -7.18 -6.79 -1.02
CA ASN A 126 -8.02 -6.79 -2.22
C ASN A 126 -9.51 -7.10 -1.93
N ILE A 127 -9.80 -7.83 -0.86
CA ILE A 127 -11.18 -8.16 -0.48
C ILE A 127 -11.89 -6.96 0.15
N TYR A 128 -11.23 -6.24 1.07
CA TYR A 128 -11.92 -5.20 1.83
C TYR A 128 -11.72 -3.77 1.30
N TYR A 129 -10.56 -3.47 0.72
CA TYR A 129 -10.25 -2.10 0.28
C TYR A 129 -11.22 -1.59 -0.79
N ILE A 130 -11.62 -2.45 -1.71
CA ILE A 130 -12.55 -2.11 -2.78
C ILE A 130 -13.98 -1.80 -2.28
N ILE A 131 -14.32 -2.20 -1.06
CA ILE A 131 -15.60 -1.85 -0.43
C ILE A 131 -15.71 -0.34 -0.22
N VAL A 132 -14.59 0.33 0.10
CA VAL A 132 -14.54 1.80 0.21
C VAL A 132 -14.90 2.46 -1.13
N LEU A 133 -14.44 1.87 -2.25
CA LEU A 133 -14.82 2.35 -3.58
C LEU A 133 -16.32 2.16 -3.84
N ALA A 134 -16.89 1.05 -3.40
CA ALA A 134 -18.32 0.81 -3.53
C ALA A 134 -19.14 1.88 -2.78
N TRP A 135 -18.74 2.23 -1.56
CA TRP A 135 -19.35 3.33 -0.81
C TRP A 135 -19.17 4.68 -1.50
N ALA A 136 -17.97 4.97 -1.97
CA ALA A 136 -17.68 6.21 -2.69
C ALA A 136 -18.50 6.34 -3.99
N LEU A 137 -18.64 5.25 -4.74
CA LEU A 137 -19.51 5.21 -5.94
C LEU A 137 -20.99 5.43 -5.58
N PHE A 138 -21.46 4.85 -4.49
CA PHE A 138 -22.82 5.08 -4.02
C PHE A 138 -23.06 6.55 -3.67
N TYR A 139 -22.13 7.19 -2.96
CA TYR A 139 -22.20 8.62 -2.67
C TYR A 139 -22.08 9.48 -3.92
N LEU A 140 -21.22 9.11 -4.86
CA LEU A 140 -21.08 9.81 -6.15
C LEU A 140 -22.38 9.78 -6.93
N LEU A 141 -23.00 8.61 -7.07
CA LEU A 141 -24.31 8.48 -7.74
C LEU A 141 -25.40 9.26 -7.01
N SER A 142 -25.40 9.26 -5.69
CA SER A 142 -26.32 10.04 -4.87
C SER A 142 -26.07 11.56 -4.93
N SER A 143 -24.90 11.99 -5.40
CA SER A 143 -24.56 13.42 -5.56
C SER A 143 -25.18 14.07 -6.81
N PHE A 144 -25.66 13.27 -7.77
CA PHE A 144 -26.31 13.77 -9.01
C PHE A 144 -27.76 14.18 -8.76
N THR A 145 -27.99 14.99 -7.72
CA THR A 145 -29.30 15.53 -7.34
C THR A 145 -29.16 17.02 -7.06
N ILE A 146 -30.28 17.75 -7.14
CA ILE A 146 -30.28 19.20 -6.85
C ILE A 146 -30.03 19.44 -5.35
N ASP A 147 -30.67 18.65 -4.51
CA ASP A 147 -30.49 18.67 -3.05
C ASP A 147 -29.80 17.39 -2.61
N LEU A 148 -28.70 17.53 -1.86
CA LEU A 148 -27.94 16.38 -1.39
C LEU A 148 -28.75 15.57 -0.37
N PRO A 149 -28.86 14.24 -0.52
CA PRO A 149 -29.68 13.40 0.34
C PRO A 149 -29.29 13.44 1.83
N TRP A 150 -28.03 13.73 2.12
CA TRP A 150 -27.51 13.83 3.49
C TRP A 150 -27.54 15.25 4.06
N GLY A 151 -28.13 16.20 3.34
CA GLY A 151 -28.20 17.60 3.77
C GLY A 151 -29.43 17.96 4.55
N SER A 152 -30.48 17.13 4.54
CA SER A 152 -31.77 17.40 5.18
C SER A 152 -32.33 16.23 5.97
N CYS A 153 -33.20 16.51 6.95
CA CYS A 153 -33.88 15.51 7.77
C CYS A 153 -35.26 15.12 7.22
N ARG A 154 -35.51 15.28 5.91
CA ARG A 154 -36.85 15.10 5.30
C ARG A 154 -37.03 13.76 4.59
N HIS A 155 -36.19 12.80 4.85
CA HIS A 155 -36.19 11.51 4.18
C HIS A 155 -36.69 10.38 5.10
N ASP A 156 -37.14 9.29 4.51
CA ASP A 156 -37.73 8.14 5.23
C ASP A 156 -36.76 7.44 6.19
N TRP A 157 -35.45 7.59 5.97
CA TRP A 157 -34.40 7.02 6.86
C TRP A 157 -34.08 7.91 8.05
N ASN A 158 -34.58 9.15 8.08
CA ASN A 158 -34.35 10.08 9.18
C ASN A 158 -35.24 9.75 10.39
N THR A 159 -34.71 10.00 11.59
CA THR A 159 -35.41 9.85 12.85
C THR A 159 -35.98 11.18 13.35
N GLU A 160 -36.85 11.11 14.36
CA GLU A 160 -37.33 12.30 15.07
C GLU A 160 -36.21 13.06 15.80
N HIS A 161 -35.06 12.41 16.03
CA HIS A 161 -33.87 13.01 16.65
C HIS A 161 -32.93 13.71 15.65
N CYS A 162 -33.27 13.68 14.37
CA CYS A 162 -32.47 14.35 13.34
C CYS A 162 -32.59 15.87 13.48
N VAL A 163 -31.46 16.56 13.55
CA VAL A 163 -31.39 18.01 13.65
C VAL A 163 -30.58 18.57 12.48
N GLU A 164 -31.23 19.41 11.68
CA GLU A 164 -30.54 20.17 10.64
C GLU A 164 -29.77 21.32 11.30
N PHE A 165 -28.45 21.41 11.02
CA PHE A 165 -27.64 22.55 11.44
C PHE A 165 -27.95 23.74 10.54
N GLN A 166 -29.09 24.41 10.80
CA GLN A 166 -29.41 25.67 10.15
C GLN A 166 -28.80 26.85 10.94
N ARG A 167 -28.34 27.82 10.19
CA ARG A 167 -27.86 29.12 10.66
C ARG A 167 -29.00 29.93 11.25
N THR A 168 -29.46 29.58 12.44
CA THR A 168 -30.41 30.42 13.20
C THR A 168 -29.63 31.28 14.18
N ASN A 169 -29.83 32.60 14.03
CA ASN A 169 -29.22 33.62 14.87
C ASN A 169 -29.25 33.26 16.36
N GLY A 170 -28.10 32.89 16.89
CA GLY A 170 -27.77 33.19 18.28
C GLY A 170 -28.31 32.32 19.40
N SER A 171 -28.88 31.14 19.17
CA SER A 171 -29.18 30.22 20.28
C SER A 171 -29.23 28.77 19.81
N LEU A 172 -28.11 28.05 20.02
CA LEU A 172 -28.07 26.60 19.99
C LEU A 172 -28.66 26.04 21.29
N ASN A 173 -29.96 26.05 21.41
CA ASN A 173 -30.66 25.28 22.42
C ASN A 173 -30.89 23.84 21.92
N VAL A 174 -29.80 23.10 21.64
CA VAL A 174 -29.86 21.64 21.44
C VAL A 174 -29.36 20.96 22.68
N THR A 175 -30.18 20.94 23.71
CA THR A 175 -29.97 20.15 24.93
C THR A 175 -30.68 18.79 24.82
N SER A 176 -30.50 18.10 23.70
CA SER A 176 -30.89 16.70 23.57
C SER A 176 -29.66 15.84 23.44
N GLU A 177 -29.36 15.04 24.45
CA GLU A 177 -28.25 14.08 24.46
C GLU A 177 -28.31 13.06 23.31
N ASN A 178 -29.43 13.01 22.57
CA ASN A 178 -29.69 12.08 21.46
C ASN A 178 -29.80 12.74 20.08
N ALA A 179 -29.43 14.02 19.94
CA ALA A 179 -29.52 14.68 18.63
C ALA A 179 -28.49 14.12 17.64
N THR A 180 -28.95 13.73 16.45
CA THR A 180 -28.13 13.18 15.36
C THR A 180 -28.13 14.12 14.15
N SER A 181 -27.01 14.13 13.40
CA SER A 181 -26.93 14.91 12.17
C SER A 181 -27.49 14.11 10.97
N PRO A 182 -28.07 14.78 9.96
CA PRO A 182 -28.60 14.09 8.77
C PRO A 182 -27.52 13.31 8.02
N VAL A 183 -26.26 13.73 8.09
CA VAL A 183 -25.12 13.03 7.45
C VAL A 183 -24.84 11.70 8.14
N ILE A 184 -24.86 11.66 9.47
CA ILE A 184 -24.66 10.43 10.25
C ILE A 184 -25.80 9.45 10.00
N GLU A 185 -27.05 9.93 10.00
CA GLU A 185 -28.21 9.08 9.73
C GLU A 185 -28.23 8.54 8.30
N PHE A 186 -27.82 9.33 7.32
CA PHE A 186 -27.66 8.85 5.95
C PHE A 186 -26.61 7.73 5.89
N TRP A 187 -25.46 7.89 6.50
CA TRP A 187 -24.40 6.87 6.54
C TRP A 187 -24.87 5.60 7.24
N GLU A 188 -25.36 5.70 8.47
CA GLU A 188 -25.70 4.54 9.29
C GLU A 188 -27.01 3.85 8.84
N ARG A 189 -28.01 4.61 8.39
CA ARG A 189 -29.35 4.07 8.12
C ARG A 189 -29.64 3.87 6.64
N ARG A 190 -29.13 4.72 5.76
CA ARG A 190 -29.39 4.60 4.32
C ARG A 190 -28.32 3.79 3.60
N VAL A 191 -27.05 4.08 3.85
CA VAL A 191 -25.93 3.42 3.18
C VAL A 191 -25.67 2.05 3.80
N LEU A 192 -25.34 2.00 5.07
CA LEU A 192 -24.95 0.77 5.76
C LEU A 192 -26.15 -0.05 6.25
N LYS A 193 -27.23 0.60 6.69
CA LYS A 193 -28.30 -0.04 7.48
C LYS A 193 -27.72 -0.85 8.65
N ILE A 194 -26.82 -0.23 9.42
CA ILE A 194 -26.00 -0.92 10.40
C ILE A 194 -26.84 -1.68 11.42
N SER A 195 -26.45 -2.94 11.67
CA SER A 195 -27.09 -3.79 12.69
C SER A 195 -26.51 -3.54 14.08
N ALA A 196 -27.08 -4.20 15.10
CA ALA A 196 -26.65 -4.06 16.48
C ALA A 196 -25.27 -4.67 16.78
N GLY A 197 -24.73 -5.50 15.90
CA GLY A 197 -23.42 -6.13 16.08
C GLY A 197 -23.08 -7.13 14.98
N ILE A 198 -21.84 -7.62 15.00
CA ILE A 198 -21.33 -8.60 14.04
C ILE A 198 -22.12 -9.91 14.00
N GLN A 199 -22.83 -10.24 15.07
CA GLN A 199 -23.66 -11.45 15.17
C GLN A 199 -24.91 -11.38 14.28
N HIS A 200 -25.34 -10.18 13.92
CA HIS A 200 -26.53 -9.92 13.13
C HIS A 200 -26.14 -9.38 11.76
N LEU A 201 -25.74 -10.24 10.86
CA LEU A 201 -25.34 -9.84 9.51
C LEU A 201 -26.48 -9.23 8.68
N GLY A 202 -27.74 -9.64 8.96
CA GLY A 202 -28.91 -9.10 8.28
C GLY A 202 -28.97 -9.41 6.78
N SER A 203 -29.67 -8.55 6.04
CA SER A 203 -29.83 -8.68 4.60
C SER A 203 -28.69 -8.05 3.81
N LEU A 204 -28.50 -8.52 2.57
CA LEU A 204 -27.52 -7.97 1.65
C LEU A 204 -28.02 -6.65 1.05
N ARG A 205 -27.15 -5.63 1.03
CA ARG A 205 -27.43 -4.32 0.42
C ARG A 205 -27.20 -4.38 -1.09
N TRP A 206 -28.23 -4.70 -1.87
CA TRP A 206 -28.11 -4.91 -3.32
C TRP A 206 -27.59 -3.69 -4.09
N GLU A 207 -27.89 -2.46 -3.64
CA GLU A 207 -27.37 -1.22 -4.24
C GLU A 207 -25.84 -1.13 -4.12
N LEU A 208 -25.31 -1.48 -2.94
CA LEU A 208 -23.87 -1.55 -2.71
C LEU A 208 -23.22 -2.71 -3.47
N VAL A 209 -23.94 -3.81 -3.66
CA VAL A 209 -23.47 -4.94 -4.50
C VAL A 209 -23.27 -4.51 -5.95
N LEU A 210 -24.20 -3.73 -6.50
CA LEU A 210 -24.06 -3.17 -7.85
C LEU A 210 -22.89 -2.18 -7.94
N CYS A 211 -22.70 -1.34 -6.93
CA CYS A 211 -21.53 -0.45 -6.85
C CYS A 211 -20.22 -1.23 -6.76
N LEU A 212 -20.18 -2.30 -5.97
CA LEU A 212 -19.01 -3.17 -5.88
C LEU A 212 -18.72 -3.88 -7.20
N LEU A 213 -19.74 -4.37 -7.87
CA LEU A 213 -19.61 -4.97 -9.20
C LEU A 213 -19.04 -3.96 -10.20
N LEU A 214 -19.54 -2.73 -10.21
CA LEU A 214 -19.02 -1.66 -11.06
C LEU A 214 -17.56 -1.34 -10.72
N ALA A 215 -17.20 -1.27 -9.45
CA ALA A 215 -15.82 -1.04 -9.02
C ALA A 215 -14.88 -2.15 -9.54
N TRP A 216 -15.28 -3.41 -9.44
CA TRP A 216 -14.50 -4.53 -9.97
C TRP A 216 -14.40 -4.55 -11.49
N ILE A 217 -15.47 -4.17 -12.21
CA ILE A 217 -15.44 -4.04 -13.67
C ILE A 217 -14.43 -2.95 -14.07
N LEU A 218 -14.47 -1.79 -13.42
CA LEU A 218 -13.50 -0.71 -13.68
C LEU A 218 -12.08 -1.17 -13.39
N CYS A 219 -11.83 -1.80 -12.25
CA CYS A 219 -10.53 -2.33 -11.89
C CYS A 219 -10.01 -3.36 -12.91
N TYR A 220 -10.86 -4.31 -13.32
CA TYR A 220 -10.50 -5.33 -14.30
C TYR A 220 -10.04 -4.73 -15.64
N PHE A 221 -10.79 -3.77 -16.18
CA PHE A 221 -10.43 -3.13 -17.45
C PHE A 221 -9.20 -2.22 -17.35
N CYS A 222 -8.83 -1.74 -16.16
CA CYS A 222 -7.59 -1.00 -15.97
C CYS A 222 -6.35 -1.89 -16.18
N ILE A 223 -6.41 -3.16 -15.77
CA ILE A 223 -5.24 -4.05 -15.68
C ILE A 223 -5.26 -5.26 -16.64
N TRP A 224 -6.36 -5.52 -17.33
CA TRP A 224 -6.58 -6.77 -18.09
C TRP A 224 -5.51 -7.09 -19.12
N LYS A 225 -4.90 -6.06 -19.74
CA LYS A 225 -3.78 -6.22 -20.69
C LYS A 225 -2.40 -6.00 -20.06
N GLY A 226 -2.30 -6.09 -18.74
CA GLY A 226 -1.04 -5.95 -18.01
C GLY A 226 -0.51 -4.52 -17.97
N VAL A 227 0.81 -4.39 -17.83
CA VAL A 227 1.53 -3.12 -17.66
C VAL A 227 1.20 -2.09 -18.76
N LYS A 228 0.94 -2.55 -19.98
CA LYS A 228 0.58 -1.65 -21.11
C LYS A 228 -0.79 -0.98 -20.94
N SER A 229 -1.73 -1.65 -20.27
CA SER A 229 -3.04 -1.07 -19.95
C SER A 229 -2.93 -0.13 -18.76
N THR A 230 -2.32 -0.61 -17.69
CA THR A 230 -2.09 0.16 -16.46
C THR A 230 -1.35 1.45 -16.75
N GLY A 231 -0.24 1.40 -17.49
CA GLY A 231 0.56 2.57 -17.85
C GLY A 231 -0.19 3.68 -18.58
N LYS A 232 -1.25 3.36 -19.33
CA LYS A 232 -2.10 4.37 -19.99
C LYS A 232 -3.13 4.97 -19.07
N VAL A 233 -3.74 4.15 -18.23
CA VAL A 233 -4.80 4.57 -17.30
C VAL A 233 -4.25 5.50 -16.24
N VAL A 234 -3.05 5.24 -15.71
CA VAL A 234 -2.45 6.04 -14.64
C VAL A 234 -2.17 7.50 -15.02
N TYR A 235 -2.04 7.82 -16.30
CA TYR A 235 -1.94 9.23 -16.71
C TYR A 235 -3.16 10.05 -16.28
N PHE A 236 -4.33 9.46 -16.32
CA PHE A 236 -5.56 10.12 -15.89
C PHE A 236 -5.82 9.93 -14.39
N THR A 237 -5.79 8.69 -13.91
CA THR A 237 -6.19 8.35 -12.54
C THR A 237 -5.24 8.91 -11.48
N ALA A 238 -3.94 8.98 -11.76
CA ALA A 238 -2.97 9.56 -10.85
C ALA A 238 -2.88 11.10 -10.92
N THR A 239 -3.23 11.74 -12.06
CA THR A 239 -3.10 13.20 -12.20
C THR A 239 -4.37 13.96 -11.83
N PHE A 240 -5.53 13.43 -12.14
CA PHE A 240 -6.82 14.09 -11.87
C PHE A 240 -7.03 14.39 -10.37
N PRO A 241 -6.70 13.50 -9.41
CA PRO A 241 -6.81 13.78 -7.98
C PRO A 241 -6.01 15.01 -7.55
N TYR A 242 -4.84 15.25 -8.12
CA TYR A 242 -4.06 16.46 -7.83
C TYR A 242 -4.77 17.72 -8.28
N LEU A 243 -5.37 17.70 -9.46
CA LEU A 243 -6.16 18.82 -9.95
C LEU A 243 -7.30 19.14 -8.98
N MET A 244 -8.03 18.10 -8.55
CA MET A 244 -9.12 18.26 -7.59
C MET A 244 -8.63 18.70 -6.21
N LEU A 245 -7.51 18.19 -5.74
CA LEU A 245 -6.92 18.59 -4.47
C LEU A 245 -6.54 20.09 -4.47
N VAL A 246 -5.96 20.59 -5.57
CA VAL A 246 -5.65 22.01 -5.73
C VAL A 246 -6.92 22.86 -5.72
N VAL A 247 -7.96 22.42 -6.43
CA VAL A 247 -9.26 23.12 -6.45
C VAL A 247 -9.87 23.17 -5.04
N LEU A 248 -9.88 22.04 -4.33
CA LEU A 248 -10.38 21.96 -2.95
C LEU A 248 -9.54 22.80 -1.99
N LEU A 249 -8.21 22.82 -2.16
CA LEU A 249 -7.32 23.66 -1.37
C LEU A 249 -7.62 25.16 -1.56
N ILE A 250 -7.71 25.61 -2.80
CA ILE A 250 -8.05 27.02 -3.12
C ILE A 250 -9.40 27.38 -2.51
N ARG A 251 -10.39 26.51 -2.65
CA ARG A 251 -11.71 26.74 -2.07
C ARG A 251 -11.67 26.73 -0.55
N GLY A 252 -10.99 25.77 0.06
CA GLY A 252 -10.87 25.65 1.51
C GLY A 252 -10.21 26.86 2.16
N VAL A 253 -9.10 27.31 1.62
CA VAL A 253 -8.34 28.47 2.13
C VAL A 253 -9.12 29.80 2.02
N THR A 254 -9.98 29.92 1.01
CA THR A 254 -10.83 31.11 0.83
C THR A 254 -12.04 31.17 1.76
N LEU A 255 -12.33 30.08 2.50
CA LEU A 255 -13.47 30.03 3.42
C LEU A 255 -13.22 30.84 4.70
N PRO A 256 -14.27 31.46 5.27
CA PRO A 256 -14.17 32.15 6.55
C PRO A 256 -13.90 31.14 7.68
N GLY A 257 -12.89 31.41 8.51
CA GLY A 257 -12.43 30.49 9.58
C GLY A 257 -11.34 29.51 9.19
N ALA A 258 -10.92 29.50 7.91
CA ALA A 258 -9.82 28.66 7.44
C ALA A 258 -8.49 28.92 8.17
N ALA A 259 -8.20 30.19 8.50
CA ALA A 259 -6.99 30.57 9.22
C ALA A 259 -6.87 29.89 10.60
N GLN A 260 -7.98 29.74 11.32
CA GLN A 260 -8.00 29.04 12.63
C GLN A 260 -7.69 27.54 12.46
N GLY A 261 -8.24 26.92 11.42
CA GLY A 261 -7.94 25.53 11.08
C GLY A 261 -6.48 25.31 10.72
N ILE A 262 -5.90 26.18 9.90
CA ILE A 262 -4.47 26.11 9.52
C ILE A 262 -3.58 26.37 10.74
N GLN A 263 -3.93 27.30 11.61
CA GLN A 263 -3.20 27.53 12.86
C GLN A 263 -3.20 26.27 13.74
N PHE A 264 -4.33 25.63 13.91
CA PHE A 264 -4.42 24.35 14.65
C PHE A 264 -3.55 23.26 14.02
N TYR A 265 -3.53 23.16 12.69
CA TYR A 265 -2.74 22.18 11.95
C TYR A 265 -1.23 22.37 12.12
N LEU A 266 -0.76 23.62 12.12
CA LEU A 266 0.66 23.93 12.17
C LEU A 266 1.21 24.12 13.58
N TYR A 267 0.35 24.45 14.57
CA TYR A 267 0.80 24.73 15.92
C TYR A 267 1.23 23.45 16.66
N PRO A 268 2.50 23.30 17.07
CA PRO A 268 2.99 22.09 17.70
C PRO A 268 2.64 22.07 19.20
N ASN A 269 1.78 21.17 19.61
CA ASN A 269 1.58 20.87 21.03
C ASN A 269 2.60 19.81 21.48
N LEU A 270 3.79 20.25 21.89
CA LEU A 270 4.92 19.36 22.22
C LEU A 270 4.64 18.42 23.40
N THR A 271 3.66 18.72 24.26
CA THR A 271 3.28 17.83 25.38
C THR A 271 2.74 16.49 24.88
N ARG A 272 2.18 16.45 23.66
CA ARG A 272 1.68 15.21 23.03
C ARG A 272 2.79 14.24 22.63
N LEU A 273 4.04 14.67 22.51
CA LEU A 273 5.17 13.79 22.18
C LEU A 273 5.51 12.79 23.31
N TRP A 274 5.06 13.05 24.52
CA TRP A 274 5.19 12.11 25.64
C TRP A 274 4.19 10.95 25.58
N ASP A 275 3.15 11.08 24.75
CA ASP A 275 2.18 10.01 24.54
C ASP A 275 2.74 9.00 23.53
N PRO A 276 2.99 7.73 23.94
CA PRO A 276 3.49 6.70 23.04
C PRO A 276 2.56 6.42 21.84
N GLN A 277 1.25 6.69 21.98
CA GLN A 277 0.27 6.48 20.90
C GLN A 277 0.57 7.34 19.68
N VAL A 278 1.09 8.56 19.88
CA VAL A 278 1.47 9.46 18.78
C VAL A 278 2.55 8.83 17.90
N TRP A 279 3.55 8.19 18.51
CA TRP A 279 4.63 7.50 17.81
C TRP A 279 4.14 6.28 17.05
N MET A 280 3.24 5.51 17.66
CA MET A 280 2.64 4.34 17.03
C MET A 280 1.77 4.75 15.84
N ASP A 281 0.94 5.76 15.98
CA ASP A 281 0.11 6.29 14.89
C ASP A 281 0.97 6.83 13.73
N ALA A 282 2.09 7.49 14.03
CA ALA A 282 3.01 7.97 13.00
C ALA A 282 3.69 6.82 12.25
N GLY A 283 4.15 5.80 12.97
CA GLY A 283 4.75 4.60 12.37
C GLY A 283 3.78 3.87 11.45
N THR A 284 2.59 3.57 11.95
CA THR A 284 1.55 2.89 11.14
C THR A 284 1.12 3.71 9.93
N GLN A 285 1.09 5.05 10.04
CA GLN A 285 0.77 5.93 8.92
C GLN A 285 1.84 5.85 7.82
N ILE A 286 3.12 5.84 8.15
CA ILE A 286 4.19 5.71 7.17
C ILE A 286 4.09 4.36 6.44
N PHE A 287 3.94 3.26 7.17
CA PHE A 287 3.84 1.93 6.56
C PHE A 287 2.63 1.80 5.62
N PHE A 288 1.50 2.33 6.03
CA PHE A 288 0.29 2.31 5.23
C PHE A 288 0.38 3.22 4.00
N SER A 289 0.81 4.48 4.18
CA SER A 289 0.85 5.48 3.11
C SER A 289 1.87 5.16 2.02
N PHE A 290 2.98 4.54 2.38
CA PHE A 290 4.03 4.16 1.42
C PHE A 290 3.80 2.78 0.79
N ALA A 291 2.75 2.07 1.16
CA ALA A 291 2.43 0.73 0.67
C ALA A 291 3.62 -0.25 0.74
N ILE A 292 4.48 -0.07 1.76
CA ILE A 292 5.65 -0.93 1.97
C ILE A 292 5.25 -2.26 2.61
N CYS A 293 6.03 -3.30 2.36
CA CYS A 293 5.80 -4.68 2.80
C CYS A 293 4.59 -5.39 2.17
N LEU A 294 4.03 -4.83 1.09
CA LEU A 294 2.95 -5.44 0.31
C LEU A 294 3.47 -6.18 -0.94
N GLY A 295 4.75 -6.03 -1.27
CA GLY A 295 5.31 -6.56 -2.52
C GLY A 295 4.87 -5.80 -3.78
N CYS A 296 4.04 -4.77 -3.65
CA CYS A 296 3.60 -3.92 -4.76
C CYS A 296 4.78 -3.17 -5.38
N LEU A 297 5.64 -2.58 -4.55
CA LEU A 297 6.83 -1.86 -5.01
C LEU A 297 7.83 -2.79 -5.69
N THR A 298 7.99 -4.01 -5.18
CA THR A 298 8.82 -5.05 -5.81
C THR A 298 8.25 -5.45 -7.16
N ALA A 299 6.94 -5.65 -7.27
CA ALA A 299 6.28 -5.99 -8.52
C ALA A 299 6.41 -4.86 -9.57
N LEU A 300 6.12 -3.61 -9.20
CA LEU A 300 6.25 -2.47 -10.09
C LEU A 300 7.70 -2.20 -10.51
N GLY A 301 8.64 -2.31 -9.57
CA GLY A 301 10.07 -2.19 -9.84
C GLY A 301 10.61 -3.27 -10.77
N SER A 302 10.05 -4.47 -10.73
CA SER A 302 10.46 -5.60 -11.56
C SER A 302 10.22 -5.42 -13.06
N TYR A 303 9.36 -4.49 -13.44
CA TYR A 303 9.11 -4.11 -14.84
C TYR A 303 10.05 -3.00 -15.35
N ASN A 304 10.91 -2.45 -14.48
CA ASN A 304 11.93 -1.48 -14.88
C ASN A 304 13.06 -2.14 -15.67
N LYS A 305 13.70 -1.35 -16.52
CA LYS A 305 14.98 -1.73 -17.13
C LYS A 305 16.07 -1.76 -16.06
N TYR A 306 17.04 -2.68 -16.19
CA TYR A 306 18.11 -2.88 -15.22
C TYR A 306 18.86 -1.59 -14.84
N HIS A 307 19.21 -0.76 -15.83
CA HIS A 307 19.95 0.49 -15.62
C HIS A 307 19.08 1.71 -15.31
N ASN A 308 17.81 1.52 -14.90
CA ASN A 308 17.01 2.63 -14.44
C ASN A 308 17.52 3.17 -13.09
N ASN A 309 17.49 4.50 -12.93
CA ASN A 309 17.92 5.12 -11.67
C ASN A 309 16.79 5.05 -10.61
N CYS A 310 16.67 3.89 -9.97
CA CYS A 310 15.66 3.64 -8.95
C CYS A 310 15.83 4.53 -7.70
N TYR A 311 17.06 4.90 -7.35
CA TYR A 311 17.33 5.75 -6.19
C TYR A 311 16.71 7.15 -6.35
N ARG A 312 16.95 7.79 -7.50
CA ARG A 312 16.35 9.11 -7.79
C ARG A 312 14.83 9.05 -7.85
N ASP A 313 14.29 7.99 -8.44
CA ASP A 313 12.85 7.81 -8.56
C ASP A 313 12.20 7.59 -7.18
N CYS A 314 12.79 6.75 -6.34
CA CYS A 314 12.32 6.52 -4.98
C CYS A 314 12.35 7.80 -4.13
N MET A 315 13.44 8.56 -4.18
CA MET A 315 13.52 9.82 -3.43
C MET A 315 12.45 10.81 -3.89
N ALA A 316 12.27 10.98 -5.20
CA ALA A 316 11.24 11.87 -5.75
C ALA A 316 9.83 11.43 -5.32
N LEU A 317 9.54 10.14 -5.40
CA LEU A 317 8.23 9.59 -5.03
C LEU A 317 7.95 9.70 -3.52
N CYS A 318 8.94 9.45 -2.68
CA CYS A 318 8.80 9.59 -1.23
C CYS A 318 8.50 11.04 -0.82
N PHE A 319 9.21 12.00 -1.39
CA PHE A 319 8.93 13.42 -1.13
C PHE A 319 7.59 13.86 -1.72
N LEU A 320 7.23 13.36 -2.91
CA LEU A 320 5.92 13.63 -3.51
C LEU A 320 4.79 13.11 -2.62
N ASN A 321 4.91 11.90 -2.08
CA ASN A 321 3.91 11.30 -1.19
C ASN A 321 3.72 12.13 0.09
N SER A 322 4.80 12.42 0.80
CA SER A 322 4.74 13.22 2.03
C SER A 322 4.30 14.65 1.77
N GLY A 323 4.76 15.26 0.67
CA GLY A 323 4.31 16.59 0.24
C GLY A 323 2.81 16.64 -0.07
N THR A 324 2.28 15.60 -0.71
CA THR A 324 0.83 15.50 -0.99
C THR A 324 0.03 15.38 0.31
N SER A 325 0.47 14.57 1.27
CA SER A 325 -0.15 14.49 2.59
C SER A 325 -0.18 15.84 3.30
N PHE A 326 0.94 16.55 3.25
CA PHE A 326 1.06 17.88 3.87
C PHE A 326 0.11 18.89 3.24
N VAL A 327 0.02 18.94 1.90
CA VAL A 327 -0.89 19.83 1.16
C VAL A 327 -2.35 19.44 1.41
N ALA A 328 -2.68 18.14 1.41
CA ALA A 328 -4.01 17.65 1.75
C ALA A 328 -4.43 18.08 3.15
N GLY A 329 -3.51 18.08 4.10
CA GLY A 329 -3.74 18.60 5.44
C GLY A 329 -4.21 20.06 5.45
N PHE A 330 -3.59 20.94 4.68
CA PHE A 330 -4.04 22.33 4.55
C PHE A 330 -5.48 22.44 4.05
N ALA A 331 -5.83 21.70 3.00
CA ALA A 331 -7.19 21.69 2.47
C ALA A 331 -8.22 21.27 3.51
N ILE A 332 -7.94 20.17 4.20
CA ILE A 332 -8.84 19.57 5.16
C ILE A 332 -8.98 20.39 6.43
N PHE A 333 -7.89 20.88 7.01
CA PHE A 333 -7.95 21.70 8.21
C PHE A 333 -8.56 23.08 7.94
N SER A 334 -8.43 23.62 6.73
CA SER A 334 -9.16 24.80 6.31
C SER A 334 -10.67 24.57 6.33
N ILE A 335 -11.12 23.41 5.84
CA ILE A 335 -12.54 23.02 5.85
C ILE A 335 -13.00 22.77 7.30
N LEU A 336 -12.20 22.12 8.14
CA LEU A 336 -12.52 21.89 9.55
C LEU A 336 -12.61 23.23 10.33
N GLY A 337 -11.75 24.19 10.04
CA GLY A 337 -11.83 25.54 10.60
C GLY A 337 -13.11 26.27 10.20
N PHE A 338 -13.53 26.14 8.95
CA PHE A 338 -14.82 26.64 8.47
C PHE A 338 -15.99 25.97 9.21
N MET A 339 -15.97 24.65 9.34
CA MET A 339 -17.02 23.90 10.06
C MET A 339 -17.09 24.31 11.54
N SER A 340 -15.95 24.46 12.20
CA SER A 340 -15.87 24.94 13.57
C SER A 340 -16.51 26.31 13.75
N ARG A 341 -16.25 27.22 12.82
CA ARG A 341 -16.84 28.55 12.86
C ARG A 341 -18.35 28.55 12.62
N GLU A 342 -18.83 27.74 11.66
CA GLU A 342 -20.26 27.65 11.34
C GLU A 342 -21.06 26.95 12.44
N GLN A 343 -20.49 25.99 13.13
CA GLN A 343 -21.17 25.21 14.18
C GLN A 343 -20.96 25.78 15.59
N GLY A 344 -19.99 26.67 15.78
CA GLY A 344 -19.63 27.21 17.09
C GLY A 344 -19.01 26.19 18.05
N VAL A 345 -18.50 25.07 17.54
CA VAL A 345 -17.86 23.98 18.28
C VAL A 345 -16.33 24.11 18.15
N PRO A 346 -15.52 23.83 19.18
CA PRO A 346 -14.08 23.81 19.07
C PRO A 346 -13.61 22.85 17.97
N ILE A 347 -12.51 23.18 17.27
CA ILE A 347 -11.97 22.34 16.19
C ILE A 347 -11.70 20.91 16.68
N SER A 348 -11.29 20.75 17.94
CA SER A 348 -11.02 19.45 18.56
C SER A 348 -12.22 18.52 18.68
N GLU A 349 -13.45 19.00 18.51
CA GLU A 349 -14.69 18.24 18.67
C GLU A 349 -15.50 18.09 17.37
N VAL A 350 -15.03 18.70 16.28
CA VAL A 350 -15.76 18.74 14.99
C VAL A 350 -15.67 17.42 14.25
N ALA A 351 -14.59 16.68 14.36
CA ALA A 351 -14.33 15.46 13.58
C ALA A 351 -14.44 14.19 14.43
N GLU A 352 -14.97 13.14 13.82
CA GLU A 352 -15.05 11.79 14.38
C GLU A 352 -13.92 10.90 13.83
N SER A 353 -13.59 9.83 14.55
CA SER A 353 -12.50 8.92 14.21
C SER A 353 -12.99 7.66 13.50
N GLY A 354 -12.24 7.17 12.52
CA GLY A 354 -12.45 5.87 11.89
C GLY A 354 -12.72 5.92 10.39
N PRO A 355 -13.02 4.77 9.75
CA PRO A 355 -13.29 4.68 8.31
C PRO A 355 -14.49 5.53 7.87
N GLY A 356 -15.46 5.74 8.75
CA GLY A 356 -16.63 6.60 8.51
C GLY A 356 -16.31 8.09 8.40
N LEU A 357 -15.12 8.54 8.82
CA LEU A 357 -14.78 9.96 8.83
C LEU A 357 -14.93 10.61 7.45
N ALA A 358 -14.42 9.98 6.40
CA ALA A 358 -14.53 10.49 5.04
C ALA A 358 -15.98 10.59 4.55
N PHE A 359 -16.86 9.71 5.01
CA PHE A 359 -18.26 9.63 4.63
C PHE A 359 -19.22 10.39 5.56
N ILE A 360 -18.70 10.98 6.62
CA ILE A 360 -19.44 11.82 7.58
C ILE A 360 -18.92 13.27 7.54
N ALA A 361 -17.65 13.49 7.78
CA ALA A 361 -17.08 14.82 7.92
C ALA A 361 -17.06 15.60 6.60
N TYR A 362 -16.60 14.98 5.51
CA TYR A 362 -16.54 15.65 4.21
C TYR A 362 -17.92 15.93 3.60
N PRO A 363 -18.87 14.98 3.57
CA PRO A 363 -20.23 15.28 3.14
C PRO A 363 -20.86 16.41 3.94
N ARG A 364 -20.60 16.48 5.26
CA ARG A 364 -21.09 17.57 6.11
C ARG A 364 -20.45 18.92 5.71
N ALA A 365 -19.15 18.94 5.48
CA ALA A 365 -18.47 20.15 5.00
C ALA A 365 -18.99 20.62 3.65
N VAL A 366 -19.21 19.69 2.73
CA VAL A 366 -19.68 19.99 1.38
C VAL A 366 -21.08 20.59 1.37
N VAL A 367 -22.00 20.12 2.23
CA VAL A 367 -23.36 20.69 2.37
C VAL A 367 -23.32 22.18 2.73
N MET A 368 -22.31 22.62 3.47
CA MET A 368 -22.14 24.03 3.87
C MET A 368 -21.56 24.91 2.77
N LEU A 369 -21.08 24.34 1.66
CA LEU A 369 -20.52 25.10 0.54
C LEU A 369 -21.59 25.53 -0.47
N PRO A 370 -21.44 26.68 -1.12
CA PRO A 370 -22.30 27.03 -2.24
C PRO A 370 -22.09 26.04 -3.40
N PHE A 371 -23.13 25.72 -4.14
CA PHE A 371 -23.12 24.70 -5.19
C PHE A 371 -22.69 23.29 -4.67
N SER A 372 -23.19 22.91 -3.52
CA SER A 372 -22.85 21.65 -2.82
C SER A 372 -22.90 20.38 -3.68
N PRO A 373 -23.86 20.14 -4.60
CA PRO A 373 -23.83 18.96 -5.46
C PRO A 373 -22.58 18.88 -6.36
N PHE A 374 -22.12 20.00 -6.90
CA PHE A 374 -20.92 20.05 -7.71
C PHE A 374 -19.69 19.64 -6.91
N TRP A 375 -19.51 20.21 -5.71
CA TRP A 375 -18.38 19.89 -4.84
C TRP A 375 -18.42 18.45 -4.34
N ALA A 376 -19.62 17.92 -4.06
CA ALA A 376 -19.80 16.52 -3.71
C ALA A 376 -19.38 15.59 -4.85
N CYS A 377 -19.81 15.86 -6.08
CA CYS A 377 -19.38 15.08 -7.26
C CYS A 377 -17.86 15.11 -7.44
N CYS A 378 -17.24 16.29 -7.36
CA CYS A 378 -15.79 16.43 -7.48
C CYS A 378 -15.05 15.64 -6.41
N PHE A 379 -15.49 15.74 -5.16
CA PHE A 379 -14.85 15.05 -4.04
C PHE A 379 -14.96 13.53 -4.16
N PHE A 380 -16.17 12.99 -4.36
CA PHE A 380 -16.34 11.54 -4.45
C PHE A 380 -15.74 10.95 -5.72
N PHE A 381 -15.71 11.68 -6.81
CA PHE A 381 -14.99 11.27 -8.01
C PHE A 381 -13.48 11.18 -7.76
N MET A 382 -12.89 12.16 -7.05
CA MET A 382 -11.50 12.09 -6.60
C MET A 382 -11.25 10.87 -5.71
N VAL A 383 -12.11 10.61 -4.73
CA VAL A 383 -11.99 9.45 -3.82
C VAL A 383 -12.05 8.13 -4.59
N VAL A 384 -12.94 8.00 -5.58
CA VAL A 384 -13.02 6.81 -6.44
C VAL A 384 -11.74 6.61 -7.22
N LEU A 385 -11.18 7.65 -7.82
CA LEU A 385 -9.93 7.54 -8.58
C LEU A 385 -8.74 7.17 -7.70
N LEU A 386 -8.59 7.81 -6.55
CA LEU A 386 -7.52 7.50 -5.58
C LEU A 386 -7.59 6.04 -5.10
N GLY A 387 -8.79 5.58 -4.79
CA GLY A 387 -8.98 4.19 -4.37
C GLY A 387 -8.79 3.18 -5.51
N LEU A 388 -9.17 3.53 -6.74
CA LEU A 388 -9.01 2.67 -7.90
C LEU A 388 -7.54 2.44 -8.25
N ASP A 389 -6.70 3.48 -8.20
CA ASP A 389 -5.26 3.38 -8.45
C ASP A 389 -4.58 2.38 -7.50
N SER A 390 -4.81 2.51 -6.20
CA SER A 390 -4.25 1.59 -5.22
C SER A 390 -4.80 0.17 -5.39
N GLN A 391 -6.10 0.03 -5.69
CA GLN A 391 -6.72 -1.28 -5.85
C GLN A 391 -6.15 -2.06 -7.04
N PHE A 392 -6.02 -1.43 -8.22
CA PHE A 392 -5.53 -2.18 -9.36
C PHE A 392 -4.03 -2.50 -9.26
N VAL A 393 -3.21 -1.70 -8.58
CA VAL A 393 -1.81 -2.04 -8.33
C VAL A 393 -1.69 -3.22 -7.35
N CYS A 394 -2.51 -3.27 -6.31
CA CYS A 394 -2.56 -4.43 -5.40
C CYS A 394 -2.93 -5.71 -6.13
N VAL A 395 -3.93 -5.68 -7.03
CA VAL A 395 -4.28 -6.84 -7.87
C VAL A 395 -3.14 -7.20 -8.82
N GLU A 396 -2.51 -6.21 -9.43
CA GLU A 396 -1.34 -6.41 -10.31
C GLU A 396 -0.17 -7.06 -9.58
N SER A 397 0.10 -6.66 -8.34
CA SER A 397 1.14 -7.25 -7.49
C SER A 397 0.89 -8.75 -7.27
N LEU A 398 -0.33 -9.13 -6.92
CA LEU A 398 -0.72 -10.53 -6.73
C LEU A 398 -0.59 -11.34 -8.03
N VAL A 399 -1.09 -10.78 -9.12
CA VAL A 399 -1.04 -11.43 -10.45
C VAL A 399 0.41 -11.61 -10.90
N THR A 400 1.25 -10.60 -10.72
CA THR A 400 2.68 -10.66 -11.05
C THR A 400 3.39 -11.75 -10.24
N ALA A 401 3.12 -11.83 -8.94
CA ALA A 401 3.70 -12.86 -8.08
C ALA A 401 3.31 -14.27 -8.56
N LEU A 402 2.03 -14.50 -8.90
CA LEU A 402 1.54 -15.80 -9.40
C LEU A 402 2.10 -16.13 -10.78
N VAL A 403 2.17 -15.17 -11.69
CA VAL A 403 2.73 -15.35 -13.04
C VAL A 403 4.21 -15.70 -12.98
N ASP A 404 4.97 -15.06 -12.09
CA ASP A 404 6.41 -15.33 -11.94
C ASP A 404 6.69 -16.64 -11.20
N MET A 405 5.79 -17.10 -10.32
CA MET A 405 5.89 -18.44 -9.71
C MET A 405 5.61 -19.56 -10.72
N TYR A 406 4.67 -19.37 -11.63
CA TYR A 406 4.22 -20.39 -12.58
C TYR A 406 4.23 -19.87 -14.02
N PRO A 407 5.41 -19.48 -14.58
CA PRO A 407 5.49 -18.85 -15.91
C PRO A 407 4.99 -19.73 -17.04
N ARG A 408 5.24 -21.04 -16.98
CA ARG A 408 4.79 -22.02 -17.99
C ARG A 408 3.27 -22.12 -18.12
N VAL A 409 2.54 -21.76 -17.06
CA VAL A 409 1.07 -21.83 -17.02
C VAL A 409 0.46 -20.49 -17.42
N PHE A 410 0.94 -19.39 -16.82
CA PHE A 410 0.28 -18.08 -16.90
C PHE A 410 0.83 -17.13 -17.97
N ARG A 411 2.06 -17.35 -18.49
CA ARG A 411 2.61 -16.55 -19.59
C ARG A 411 2.15 -16.98 -21.00
N LYS A 412 1.08 -17.78 -21.09
CA LYS A 412 0.43 -18.14 -22.35
C LYS A 412 -0.66 -17.12 -22.69
N LYS A 413 -0.97 -17.01 -23.99
CA LYS A 413 -2.00 -16.10 -24.51
C LYS A 413 -3.33 -16.25 -23.72
N ASN A 414 -3.91 -15.15 -23.29
CA ASN A 414 -5.18 -15.02 -22.54
C ASN A 414 -5.22 -15.69 -21.15
N ARG A 415 -4.12 -16.28 -20.66
CA ARG A 415 -4.10 -16.92 -19.34
C ARG A 415 -4.00 -15.92 -18.20
N ARG A 416 -3.29 -14.82 -18.45
CA ARG A 416 -3.16 -13.74 -17.47
C ARG A 416 -4.51 -13.03 -17.26
N GLU A 417 -5.22 -12.72 -18.35
CA GLU A 417 -6.54 -12.08 -18.27
C GLU A 417 -7.55 -12.96 -17.51
N LEU A 418 -7.49 -14.27 -17.74
CA LEU A 418 -8.32 -15.22 -17.00
C LEU A 418 -7.95 -15.28 -15.51
N LEU A 419 -6.66 -15.18 -15.16
CA LEU A 419 -6.22 -15.11 -13.78
C LEU A 419 -6.74 -13.85 -13.08
N ILE A 420 -6.64 -12.68 -13.73
CA ILE A 420 -7.17 -11.41 -13.21
C ILE A 420 -8.67 -11.52 -12.99
N LEU A 421 -9.40 -12.09 -13.94
CA LEU A 421 -10.84 -12.32 -13.81
C LEU A 421 -11.15 -13.23 -12.62
N GLY A 422 -10.41 -14.32 -12.46
CA GLY A 422 -10.55 -15.24 -11.33
C GLY A 422 -10.35 -14.55 -9.98
N VAL A 423 -9.28 -13.78 -9.84
CA VAL A 423 -8.99 -12.99 -8.63
C VAL A 423 -10.13 -11.99 -8.35
N SER A 424 -10.59 -11.29 -9.38
CA SER A 424 -11.68 -10.30 -9.25
C SER A 424 -12.98 -10.95 -8.79
N VAL A 425 -13.37 -12.08 -9.39
CA VAL A 425 -14.60 -12.80 -9.04
C VAL A 425 -14.54 -13.36 -7.62
N VAL A 426 -13.44 -13.98 -7.24
CA VAL A 426 -13.26 -14.52 -5.88
C VAL A 426 -13.30 -13.41 -4.83
N SER A 427 -12.58 -12.31 -5.07
CA SER A 427 -12.57 -11.17 -4.16
C SER A 427 -13.94 -10.49 -4.09
N PHE A 428 -14.67 -10.39 -5.19
CA PHE A 428 -16.06 -9.90 -5.21
C PHE A 428 -16.97 -10.76 -4.33
N LEU A 429 -16.94 -12.08 -4.50
CA LEU A 429 -17.79 -13.00 -3.73
C LEU A 429 -17.47 -12.95 -2.24
N LEU A 430 -16.19 -12.91 -1.87
CA LEU A 430 -15.77 -12.79 -0.48
C LEU A 430 -16.12 -11.41 0.12
N GLY A 431 -16.07 -10.37 -0.68
CA GLY A 431 -16.43 -9.01 -0.28
C GLY A 431 -17.94 -8.81 -0.02
N LEU A 432 -18.81 -9.69 -0.53
CA LEU A 432 -20.26 -9.57 -0.33
C LEU A 432 -20.66 -9.60 1.15
N ILE A 433 -19.93 -10.29 2.00
CA ILE A 433 -20.20 -10.32 3.44
C ILE A 433 -20.08 -8.93 4.08
N MET A 434 -19.23 -8.06 3.54
CA MET A 434 -19.02 -6.70 4.04
C MET A 434 -20.09 -5.71 3.57
N LEU A 435 -20.97 -6.12 2.66
CA LEU A 435 -22.09 -5.33 2.15
C LEU A 435 -23.43 -5.69 2.80
N THR A 436 -23.39 -6.53 3.82
CA THR A 436 -24.54 -6.85 4.67
C THR A 436 -24.78 -5.76 5.72
N GLU A 437 -25.89 -5.83 6.43
CA GLU A 437 -26.20 -4.88 7.50
C GLU A 437 -25.17 -4.90 8.65
N GLY A 438 -24.57 -6.06 8.94
CA GLY A 438 -23.45 -6.22 9.88
C GLY A 438 -22.06 -6.11 9.23
N GLY A 439 -22.01 -5.81 7.93
CA GLY A 439 -20.78 -5.83 7.14
C GLY A 439 -19.73 -4.83 7.58
N MET A 440 -20.13 -3.69 8.16
CA MET A 440 -19.19 -2.70 8.67
C MET A 440 -18.32 -3.23 9.80
N TYR A 441 -18.84 -4.07 10.66
CA TYR A 441 -18.07 -4.72 11.73
C TYR A 441 -17.04 -5.69 11.17
N VAL A 442 -17.39 -6.45 10.14
CA VAL A 442 -16.45 -7.34 9.42
C VAL A 442 -15.38 -6.52 8.70
N PHE A 443 -15.77 -5.45 8.02
CA PHE A 443 -14.84 -4.54 7.35
C PHE A 443 -13.79 -3.99 8.32
N GLN A 444 -14.21 -3.54 9.50
CA GLN A 444 -13.30 -3.00 10.50
C GLN A 444 -12.35 -4.05 11.06
N LEU A 445 -12.76 -5.30 11.19
CA LEU A 445 -11.86 -6.40 11.57
C LEU A 445 -10.76 -6.60 10.51
N PHE A 446 -11.13 -6.59 9.24
CA PHE A 446 -10.16 -6.71 8.15
C PHE A 446 -9.21 -5.52 8.11
N ASP A 447 -9.73 -4.31 8.20
CA ASP A 447 -8.92 -3.08 8.18
C ASP A 447 -7.93 -3.02 9.34
N TYR A 448 -8.36 -3.43 10.54
CA TYR A 448 -7.52 -3.38 11.72
C TYR A 448 -6.48 -4.50 11.81
N TYR A 449 -6.84 -5.75 11.47
CA TYR A 449 -5.98 -6.92 11.68
C TYR A 449 -5.29 -7.43 10.42
N ALA A 450 -5.93 -7.38 9.25
CA ALA A 450 -5.42 -8.03 8.05
C ALA A 450 -4.28 -7.27 7.37
N ALA A 451 -4.39 -5.95 7.27
CA ALA A 451 -3.40 -5.07 6.65
C ALA A 451 -3.01 -3.91 7.57
N SER A 452 -3.01 -4.15 8.86
CA SER A 452 -2.62 -3.16 9.87
C SER A 452 -1.12 -2.96 9.92
N GLY A 453 -0.71 -1.88 10.59
CA GLY A 453 0.69 -1.60 10.87
C GLY A 453 1.44 -2.75 11.54
N MET A 454 0.76 -3.59 12.35
CA MET A 454 1.37 -4.72 13.06
C MET A 454 1.93 -5.79 12.12
N CYS A 455 1.14 -6.23 11.11
CA CYS A 455 1.60 -7.20 10.12
C CYS A 455 2.71 -6.63 9.25
N LEU A 456 2.55 -5.38 8.82
CA LEU A 456 3.53 -4.69 7.99
C LEU A 456 4.85 -4.45 8.74
N LEU A 457 4.80 -4.07 10.02
CA LEU A 457 5.99 -3.93 10.87
C LEU A 457 6.74 -5.26 11.01
N PHE A 458 6.01 -6.36 11.21
CA PHE A 458 6.61 -7.68 11.31
C PHE A 458 7.33 -8.08 10.01
N VAL A 459 6.69 -7.87 8.86
CA VAL A 459 7.31 -8.13 7.55
C VAL A 459 8.54 -7.24 7.35
N ALA A 460 8.47 -5.94 7.68
CA ALA A 460 9.58 -5.00 7.52
C ALA A 460 10.80 -5.39 8.37
N ILE A 461 10.61 -5.92 9.56
CA ILE A 461 11.71 -6.43 10.40
C ILE A 461 12.46 -7.52 9.64
N PHE A 462 11.74 -8.51 9.09
CA PHE A 462 12.38 -9.62 8.38
C PHE A 462 12.96 -9.20 7.03
N GLU A 463 12.36 -8.27 6.29
CA GLU A 463 12.92 -7.70 5.07
C GLU A 463 14.27 -7.02 5.34
N SER A 464 14.32 -6.16 6.35
CA SER A 464 15.55 -5.47 6.74
C SER A 464 16.61 -6.46 7.22
N LEU A 465 16.25 -7.44 8.05
CA LEU A 465 17.20 -8.46 8.51
C LEU A 465 17.70 -9.32 7.35
N CYS A 466 16.85 -9.74 6.44
CA CYS A 466 17.24 -10.54 5.29
C CYS A 466 18.26 -9.80 4.41
N VAL A 467 17.96 -8.57 4.01
CA VAL A 467 18.82 -7.81 3.09
C VAL A 467 20.08 -7.28 3.78
N ALA A 468 19.96 -6.80 5.01
CA ALA A 468 21.10 -6.17 5.68
C ALA A 468 22.06 -7.16 6.34
N TRP A 469 21.52 -8.20 6.99
CA TRP A 469 22.31 -9.11 7.83
C TRP A 469 22.61 -10.44 7.15
N VAL A 470 21.70 -10.99 6.40
CA VAL A 470 21.85 -12.32 5.77
C VAL A 470 22.46 -12.20 4.38
N TYR A 471 21.85 -11.42 3.49
CA TYR A 471 22.38 -11.15 2.16
C TYR A 471 23.62 -10.25 2.21
N GLY A 472 23.60 -9.25 3.07
CA GLY A 472 24.65 -8.28 3.30
C GLY A 472 24.33 -6.91 2.68
N ALA A 473 24.19 -5.90 3.55
CA ALA A 473 23.91 -4.53 3.12
C ALA A 473 24.96 -3.96 2.16
N GLY A 474 26.23 -4.34 2.33
CA GLY A 474 27.33 -3.97 1.42
C GLY A 474 27.11 -4.52 0.02
N ARG A 475 26.82 -5.82 -0.10
CA ARG A 475 26.53 -6.47 -1.38
C ARG A 475 25.34 -5.86 -2.08
N PHE A 476 24.25 -5.60 -1.34
CA PHE A 476 23.07 -4.99 -1.92
C PHE A 476 23.33 -3.55 -2.41
N TYR A 477 24.16 -2.80 -1.68
CA TYR A 477 24.63 -1.48 -2.12
C TYR A 477 25.49 -1.55 -3.39
N ASP A 478 26.36 -2.55 -3.51
CA ASP A 478 27.18 -2.78 -4.69
C ASP A 478 26.30 -3.13 -5.91
N ASN A 479 25.23 -3.91 -5.69
CA ASN A 479 24.22 -4.20 -6.73
C ASN A 479 23.47 -2.94 -7.17
N ILE A 480 23.10 -2.07 -6.23
CA ILE A 480 22.45 -0.80 -6.57
C ILE A 480 23.42 0.11 -7.33
N GLU A 481 24.68 0.18 -6.91
CA GLU A 481 25.72 0.94 -7.60
C GLU A 481 25.93 0.45 -9.05
N ASP A 482 25.88 -0.85 -9.28
CA ASP A 482 25.94 -1.43 -10.63
C ASP A 482 24.74 -1.03 -11.49
N MET A 483 23.53 -1.01 -10.91
CA MET A 483 22.31 -0.62 -11.62
C MET A 483 22.28 0.87 -11.98
N ILE A 484 22.69 1.76 -11.07
CA ILE A 484 22.50 3.22 -11.22
C ILE A 484 23.78 3.97 -11.60
N GLY A 485 24.97 3.32 -11.52
CA GLY A 485 26.26 3.89 -11.89
C GLY A 485 26.95 4.74 -10.81
N TYR A 486 26.33 4.93 -9.65
CA TYR A 486 26.92 5.64 -8.50
C TYR A 486 26.41 5.09 -7.17
N ARG A 487 27.14 5.34 -6.10
CA ARG A 487 26.78 4.83 -4.77
C ARG A 487 25.76 5.75 -4.09
N PRO A 488 24.60 5.21 -3.62
CA PRO A 488 23.62 5.98 -2.85
C PRO A 488 24.19 6.51 -1.54
N TRP A 489 23.47 7.45 -0.91
CA TRP A 489 23.90 8.03 0.36
C TRP A 489 24.02 6.96 1.46
N PRO A 490 25.16 6.90 2.20
CA PRO A 490 25.45 5.81 3.14
C PRO A 490 24.45 5.65 4.28
N LEU A 491 23.71 6.71 4.62
CA LEU A 491 22.72 6.68 5.70
C LEU A 491 21.69 5.55 5.53
N ILE A 492 21.25 5.30 4.30
CA ILE A 492 20.24 4.25 4.01
C ILE A 492 20.79 2.87 4.38
N LYS A 493 22.06 2.61 4.15
CA LYS A 493 22.73 1.36 4.56
C LYS A 493 22.65 1.16 6.09
N TYR A 494 22.94 2.20 6.87
CA TYR A 494 22.85 2.14 8.33
C TYR A 494 21.40 2.05 8.82
N CYS A 495 20.44 2.65 8.09
CA CYS A 495 19.03 2.45 8.35
C CYS A 495 18.68 0.96 8.22
N TRP A 496 19.03 0.29 7.14
CA TRP A 496 18.77 -1.15 6.97
C TRP A 496 19.44 -2.03 8.03
N LEU A 497 20.67 -1.67 8.44
CA LEU A 497 21.41 -2.45 9.43
C LEU A 497 20.86 -2.32 10.85
N PHE A 498 20.52 -1.12 11.28
CA PHE A 498 20.23 -0.85 12.69
C PHE A 498 18.92 -0.10 12.92
N LEU A 499 18.70 1.02 12.25
CA LEU A 499 17.60 1.93 12.58
C LEU A 499 16.23 1.33 12.23
N THR A 500 16.05 0.84 11.03
CA THR A 500 14.76 0.26 10.59
C THR A 500 14.38 -0.97 11.41
N PRO A 501 15.24 -1.98 11.62
CA PRO A 501 14.91 -3.12 12.47
C PRO A 501 14.62 -2.72 13.91
N ALA A 502 15.39 -1.80 14.48
CA ALA A 502 15.23 -1.36 15.86
C ALA A 502 13.91 -0.59 16.06
N VAL A 503 13.63 0.38 15.20
CA VAL A 503 12.39 1.18 15.26
C VAL A 503 11.16 0.32 15.01
N CYS A 504 11.19 -0.55 13.99
CA CYS A 504 10.07 -1.46 13.71
C CYS A 504 9.82 -2.45 14.85
N THR A 505 10.88 -3.03 15.44
CA THR A 505 10.75 -3.96 16.57
C THR A 505 10.22 -3.24 17.81
N ALA A 506 10.76 -2.06 18.13
CA ALA A 506 10.28 -1.27 19.26
C ALA A 506 8.79 -0.90 19.11
N THR A 507 8.38 -0.45 17.93
CA THR A 507 6.98 -0.11 17.64
C THR A 507 6.08 -1.33 17.68
N PHE A 508 6.54 -2.47 17.15
CA PHE A 508 5.81 -3.73 17.18
C PHE A 508 5.59 -4.24 18.61
N LEU A 509 6.63 -4.28 19.42
CA LEU A 509 6.54 -4.67 20.83
C LEU A 509 5.65 -3.71 21.63
N PHE A 510 5.77 -2.41 21.37
CA PHE A 510 4.92 -1.42 21.99
C PHE A 510 3.44 -1.62 21.63
N SER A 511 3.15 -1.91 20.37
CA SER A 511 1.80 -2.25 19.88
C SER A 511 1.21 -3.48 20.59
N LEU A 512 2.04 -4.48 20.88
CA LEU A 512 1.61 -5.67 21.63
C LEU A 512 1.35 -5.38 23.10
N ILE A 513 2.23 -4.61 23.76
CA ILE A 513 2.12 -4.27 25.20
C ILE A 513 0.91 -3.37 25.47
N LYS A 514 0.65 -2.42 24.58
CA LYS A 514 -0.47 -1.48 24.64
C LYS A 514 -1.70 -1.92 23.88
N TYR A 515 -1.77 -3.22 23.54
CA TYR A 515 -2.92 -3.77 22.84
C TYR A 515 -4.21 -3.51 23.63
N THR A 516 -5.17 -2.91 22.97
CA THR A 516 -6.54 -2.73 23.45
C THR A 516 -7.49 -3.44 22.50
N PRO A 517 -8.49 -4.17 23.02
CA PRO A 517 -9.51 -4.80 22.17
C PRO A 517 -10.15 -3.80 21.22
N LEU A 518 -10.44 -4.23 20.02
CA LEU A 518 -11.06 -3.38 19.00
C LEU A 518 -12.48 -2.99 19.43
N THR A 519 -12.80 -1.72 19.25
CA THR A 519 -14.14 -1.18 19.49
C THR A 519 -14.61 -0.40 18.27
N TYR A 520 -15.90 -0.50 17.95
CA TYR A 520 -16.49 0.31 16.90
C TYR A 520 -17.11 1.58 17.50
N ASN A 521 -16.68 2.76 17.01
CA ASN A 521 -17.11 4.09 17.46
C ASN A 521 -17.09 4.28 18.98
N LYS A 522 -16.19 3.60 19.70
CA LYS A 522 -16.07 3.59 21.17
C LYS A 522 -17.35 3.16 21.91
N LYS A 523 -18.34 2.62 21.21
CA LYS A 523 -19.63 2.20 21.75
C LYS A 523 -19.82 0.68 21.72
N TYR A 524 -19.41 0.04 20.62
CA TYR A 524 -19.59 -1.40 20.44
C TYR A 524 -18.28 -2.14 20.72
N THR A 525 -18.32 -3.16 21.57
CA THR A 525 -17.22 -4.08 21.85
C THR A 525 -17.45 -5.39 21.13
N TYR A 526 -16.41 -5.88 20.46
CA TYR A 526 -16.49 -7.16 19.75
C TYR A 526 -16.60 -8.33 20.75
N PRO A 527 -17.33 -9.41 20.41
CA PRO A 527 -17.30 -10.63 21.18
C PRO A 527 -15.92 -11.28 21.10
N TRP A 528 -15.57 -12.13 22.07
CA TRP A 528 -14.26 -12.80 22.15
C TRP A 528 -13.88 -13.56 20.86
N TRP A 529 -14.84 -14.17 20.19
CA TRP A 529 -14.61 -14.86 18.91
C TRP A 529 -14.32 -13.88 17.75
N GLY A 530 -14.82 -12.66 17.81
CA GLY A 530 -14.50 -11.58 16.85
C GLY A 530 -13.03 -11.19 16.96
N ASP A 531 -12.54 -10.98 18.17
CA ASP A 531 -11.12 -10.72 18.41
C ASP A 531 -10.23 -11.90 18.00
N ALA A 532 -10.67 -13.12 18.30
CA ALA A 532 -9.98 -14.33 17.86
C ALA A 532 -9.89 -14.44 16.34
N LEU A 533 -10.97 -14.11 15.61
CA LEU A 533 -10.97 -14.04 14.15
C LEU A 533 -10.00 -12.98 13.63
N GLY A 534 -9.98 -11.82 14.25
CA GLY A 534 -9.02 -10.75 13.93
C GLY A 534 -7.57 -11.22 14.08
N TRP A 535 -7.23 -11.84 15.20
CA TRP A 535 -5.90 -12.41 15.41
C TRP A 535 -5.56 -13.54 14.42
N LEU A 536 -6.53 -14.33 14.02
CA LEU A 536 -6.36 -15.35 12.98
C LEU A 536 -5.98 -14.70 11.64
N LEU A 537 -6.64 -13.60 11.27
CA LEU A 537 -6.29 -12.80 10.09
C LEU A 537 -4.86 -12.25 10.17
N ALA A 538 -4.47 -11.68 11.30
CA ALA A 538 -3.12 -11.15 11.50
C ALA A 538 -2.05 -12.25 11.43
N LEU A 539 -2.27 -13.36 12.13
CA LEU A 539 -1.34 -14.48 12.17
C LEU A 539 -1.23 -15.21 10.83
N SER A 540 -2.26 -15.21 9.99
CA SER A 540 -2.26 -15.87 8.68
C SER A 540 -1.11 -15.39 7.78
N SER A 541 -0.76 -14.12 7.85
CA SER A 541 0.38 -13.54 7.13
C SER A 541 1.70 -13.72 7.89
N MET A 542 1.71 -13.46 9.20
CA MET A 542 2.93 -13.47 10.00
C MET A 542 3.57 -14.86 10.10
N VAL A 543 2.75 -15.92 10.20
CA VAL A 543 3.22 -17.30 10.30
C VAL A 543 3.90 -17.79 9.01
N CYS A 544 3.61 -17.18 7.85
CA CYS A 544 4.22 -17.59 6.57
C CYS A 544 5.76 -17.56 6.61
N ILE A 545 6.36 -16.59 7.29
CA ILE A 545 7.82 -16.42 7.34
C ILE A 545 8.49 -17.57 8.12
N PRO A 546 8.18 -17.81 9.41
CA PRO A 546 8.81 -18.89 10.16
C PRO A 546 8.40 -20.28 9.65
N ALA A 547 7.15 -20.45 9.22
CA ALA A 547 6.68 -21.74 8.69
C ALA A 547 7.41 -22.12 7.40
N TRP A 548 7.61 -21.18 6.48
CA TRP A 548 8.38 -21.44 5.25
C TRP A 548 9.84 -21.77 5.54
N SER A 549 10.47 -21.04 6.44
CA SER A 549 11.85 -21.30 6.86
C SER A 549 12.00 -22.69 7.48
N ALA A 550 11.08 -23.08 8.36
CA ALA A 550 11.05 -24.41 8.95
C ALA A 550 10.81 -25.51 7.90
N TYR A 551 9.87 -25.30 6.99
CA TYR A 551 9.58 -26.23 5.89
C TYR A 551 10.81 -26.45 5.00
N LYS A 552 11.48 -25.40 4.55
CA LYS A 552 12.67 -25.50 3.72
C LYS A 552 13.82 -26.22 4.44
N LEU A 553 14.04 -25.89 5.72
CA LEU A 553 15.05 -26.56 6.54
C LEU A 553 14.74 -28.05 6.76
N SER A 554 13.47 -28.44 6.83
CA SER A 554 13.07 -29.85 7.00
C SER A 554 13.16 -30.67 5.71
N THR A 555 12.98 -30.02 4.56
CA THR A 555 12.93 -30.70 3.25
C THR A 555 14.30 -31.07 2.72
N LEU A 556 15.33 -30.27 3.04
CA LEU A 556 16.70 -30.53 2.62
C LEU A 556 17.35 -31.65 3.45
N LYS A 557 18.11 -32.52 2.79
CA LYS A 557 18.92 -33.58 3.41
C LYS A 557 20.33 -33.08 3.70
N GLY A 558 20.91 -33.51 4.82
CA GLY A 558 22.28 -33.17 5.21
C GLY A 558 22.38 -32.52 6.60
N PRO A 559 23.60 -32.21 7.07
CA PRO A 559 23.80 -31.55 8.36
C PRO A 559 23.18 -30.14 8.35
N PHE A 560 22.68 -29.72 9.51
CA PHE A 560 21.95 -28.44 9.66
C PHE A 560 22.73 -27.23 9.10
N ARG A 561 24.04 -27.17 9.35
CA ARG A 561 24.91 -26.08 8.91
C ARG A 561 24.98 -25.96 7.39
N GLU A 562 25.02 -27.10 6.70
CA GLU A 562 25.09 -27.13 5.24
C GLU A 562 23.76 -26.77 4.59
N ARG A 563 22.65 -27.28 5.15
CA ARG A 563 21.29 -26.90 4.74
C ARG A 563 21.07 -25.40 4.87
N LEU A 564 21.49 -24.83 6.00
CA LEU A 564 21.38 -23.38 6.22
C LEU A 564 22.24 -22.61 5.21
N ARG A 565 23.48 -23.07 4.94
CA ARG A 565 24.37 -22.42 3.95
C ARG A 565 23.75 -22.42 2.55
N GLN A 566 23.15 -23.53 2.11
CA GLN A 566 22.49 -23.62 0.80
C GLN A 566 21.27 -22.69 0.70
N LEU A 567 20.50 -22.54 1.77
CA LEU A 567 19.31 -21.69 1.79
C LEU A 567 19.58 -20.19 1.92
N VAL A 568 20.80 -19.84 2.33
CA VAL A 568 21.21 -18.42 2.46
C VAL A 568 21.92 -17.91 1.19
N CYS A 569 22.42 -18.81 0.34
CA CYS A 569 23.11 -18.42 -0.89
C CYS A 569 22.11 -17.88 -1.93
N PRO A 570 22.41 -16.73 -2.58
CA PRO A 570 21.62 -16.20 -3.70
C PRO A 570 21.68 -17.13 -4.92
N ALA A 571 20.70 -16.98 -5.82
CA ALA A 571 20.65 -17.74 -7.06
C ALA A 571 21.81 -17.34 -8.00
N GLU A 572 22.32 -18.30 -8.77
CA GLU A 572 23.44 -18.13 -9.70
C GLU A 572 23.08 -17.28 -10.93
N ASP A 573 21.81 -17.20 -11.27
CA ASP A 573 21.28 -16.47 -12.43
C ASP A 573 21.08 -14.96 -12.21
N LEU A 574 21.47 -14.45 -11.03
CA LEU A 574 21.46 -13.03 -10.74
C LEU A 574 22.61 -12.31 -11.45
N PRO A 575 22.42 -11.06 -11.90
CA PRO A 575 23.50 -10.25 -12.45
C PRO A 575 24.63 -10.12 -11.41
N GLN A 576 25.78 -10.70 -11.69
CA GLN A 576 26.95 -10.61 -10.80
C GLN A 576 27.93 -9.62 -11.40
N ARG A 577 28.33 -8.62 -10.62
CA ARG A 577 29.53 -7.84 -10.91
C ARG A 577 30.71 -8.79 -10.80
N GLU A 578 31.68 -8.73 -11.72
CA GLU A 578 32.96 -9.47 -11.60
C GLU A 578 33.54 -9.19 -10.22
N LEU A 579 33.53 -10.20 -9.35
CA LEU A 579 33.99 -10.09 -7.97
C LEU A 579 35.45 -9.67 -7.96
N SER A 580 35.78 -8.63 -7.20
CA SER A 580 37.15 -8.30 -6.83
C SER A 580 37.81 -9.55 -6.25
N PRO A 581 39.06 -9.88 -6.65
CA PRO A 581 39.75 -11.08 -6.18
C PRO A 581 39.92 -11.02 -4.66
N GLY A 582 39.14 -11.80 -3.92
CA GLY A 582 39.20 -11.88 -2.46
C GLY A 582 37.89 -12.21 -1.74
N ALA A 583 36.75 -12.14 -2.41
CA ALA A 583 35.50 -12.60 -1.84
C ALA A 583 35.29 -14.09 -2.15
N GLU A 584 35.32 -14.94 -1.13
CA GLU A 584 34.97 -16.37 -1.33
C GLU A 584 33.55 -16.48 -1.90
N PRO A 585 33.37 -17.07 -3.08
CA PRO A 585 32.05 -17.35 -3.58
C PRO A 585 31.38 -18.37 -2.63
N CYS A 586 30.09 -18.20 -2.35
CA CYS A 586 29.24 -19.30 -1.88
C CYS A 586 29.22 -20.35 -3.01
N ALA A 587 30.21 -21.17 -3.13
CA ALA A 587 30.25 -22.21 -4.14
C ALA A 587 29.16 -23.23 -3.85
N PRO A 588 28.20 -23.44 -4.79
CA PRO A 588 27.31 -24.58 -4.68
C PRO A 588 28.19 -25.85 -4.75
N VAL A 589 27.96 -26.76 -3.82
CA VAL A 589 28.49 -28.13 -3.95
C VAL A 589 27.77 -28.74 -5.14
N SER A 590 28.40 -28.70 -6.29
CA SER A 590 27.92 -29.42 -7.46
C SER A 590 27.79 -30.90 -7.10
N PRO A 591 26.67 -31.59 -7.43
CA PRO A 591 26.53 -33.03 -7.21
C PRO A 591 27.66 -33.87 -7.86
N ARG A 592 28.35 -33.31 -8.83
CA ARG A 592 29.54 -33.95 -9.45
C ARG A 592 30.80 -33.96 -8.57
N SER A 593 30.99 -33.00 -7.66
CA SER A 593 32.16 -32.97 -6.80
C SER A 593 32.11 -33.95 -5.64
N SER A 594 30.92 -34.40 -5.23
CA SER A 594 30.74 -35.47 -4.23
C SER A 594 31.05 -36.86 -4.80
N LEU A 595 30.83 -37.08 -6.09
CA LEU A 595 31.18 -38.33 -6.77
C LEU A 595 32.66 -38.44 -7.04
N LEU A 596 33.36 -37.35 -7.35
CA LEU A 596 34.81 -37.34 -7.56
C LEU A 596 35.60 -37.53 -6.26
N ARG A 597 35.11 -37.07 -5.12
CA ARG A 597 35.74 -37.30 -3.81
C ARG A 597 35.54 -38.74 -3.29
N LEU A 598 34.44 -39.41 -3.68
CA LEU A 598 34.23 -40.83 -3.34
C LEU A 598 35.10 -41.75 -4.19
N THR A 599 35.39 -41.40 -5.46
CA THR A 599 36.29 -42.15 -6.32
C THR A 599 37.77 -41.97 -5.97
N GLU A 600 38.19 -40.83 -5.39
CA GLU A 600 39.55 -40.63 -4.88
C GLU A 600 39.81 -41.36 -3.54
N LEU A 601 38.77 -41.60 -2.73
CA LEU A 601 38.89 -42.36 -1.48
C LEU A 601 38.91 -43.88 -1.70
N GLU A 602 38.37 -44.38 -2.82
CA GLU A 602 38.43 -45.80 -3.18
C GLU A 602 39.71 -46.20 -3.91
N SER A 603 40.54 -45.23 -4.35
CA SER A 603 41.85 -45.50 -4.97
C SER A 603 43.03 -45.49 -4.00
N HIS A 604 42.79 -45.31 -2.71
CA HIS A 604 43.81 -45.38 -1.63
C HIS A 604 43.51 -46.41 -0.54
N CYS A 605 42.72 -47.47 -0.86
CA CYS A 605 42.63 -48.67 -0.04
C CYS A 605 43.18 -49.86 -0.79
#